data_e3f0a985a6dd7bb6a07a582ab5864ec8
#
_entry.id   e3f0a985a6dd7bb6a07a582ab5864ec8
#
_cell.length_a   1.000
_cell.length_b   1.000
_cell.length_c   1.000
_cell.angle_alpha   90.00
_cell.angle_beta   90.00
_cell.angle_gamma   90.00
#
_symmetry.space_group_name_H-M   'P 1'
#
loop_
_entity.id
_entity.type
_entity.pdbx_description
1 polymer ?
#
loop_
_entity_poly.entity_id
_entity_poly.type
_entity_poly.pdbx_seq_one_letter_code
_entity_poly.pdbx_strand_id
1 'polypeptide(L)'
;MNKVLAEIIAGVIPHKMTRNRWRGILRFGLFNAVKLIYELKHNNTQPKCRLAVCAIAKNEGPYFKEWIEWHHKMGVDKFYVYDNESTDCIKEVLAPYIESGLVEYTFFPGFKKQLAAYDDCLKKHRFDTRWIAFIDLDEFIVPVKDKTIPEFLNRFENFPAVEINWLIYGSGGAKTKEPGTMMERFKYHSLPGHYLNRHVKSIVNPRKVFSMIGCHEVARISGYAADSHGNLIKQNFWDREPQQDVIRINHYAVRSYEEFVEKQSRGRAAGKTRFITMQYFNRYDLNDIKDD
;
A
#
# COMPACT_ATOMS: atom_id res chain seq x y z
N MET A 1 2.99 -25.10 -4.11
CA MET A 1 2.35 -25.77 -2.96
C MET A 1 0.96 -25.17 -2.74
N ASN A 2 -0.04 -25.99 -2.45
CA ASN A 2 -1.41 -25.51 -2.24
C ASN A 2 -1.45 -24.53 -1.04
N LYS A 3 -2.19 -23.41 -1.20
CA LYS A 3 -2.34 -22.35 -0.18
C LYS A 3 -2.82 -22.90 1.17
N VAL A 4 -3.73 -23.88 1.15
CA VAL A 4 -4.26 -24.54 2.34
C VAL A 4 -3.16 -25.33 3.07
N LEU A 5 -2.31 -26.06 2.35
CA LEU A 5 -1.21 -26.82 2.92
C LEU A 5 -0.15 -25.89 3.57
N ALA A 6 0.12 -24.74 2.94
CA ALA A 6 1.02 -23.72 3.51
C ALA A 6 0.48 -23.16 4.84
N GLU A 7 -0.85 -22.96 4.95
CA GLU A 7 -1.49 -22.51 6.18
C GLU A 7 -1.41 -23.55 7.30
N ILE A 8 -1.63 -24.82 6.98
CA ILE A 8 -1.55 -25.94 7.93
C ILE A 8 -0.12 -26.08 8.48
N ILE A 9 0.88 -26.14 7.56
CA ILE A 9 2.29 -26.31 7.95
C ILE A 9 2.77 -25.12 8.78
N ALA A 10 2.43 -23.90 8.39
CA ALA A 10 2.81 -22.71 9.16
C ALA A 10 2.04 -22.62 10.49
N GLY A 11 0.83 -23.18 10.56
CA GLY A 11 -0.05 -23.12 11.74
C GLY A 11 0.54 -23.73 12.99
N VAL A 12 1.42 -24.74 12.86
CA VAL A 12 2.09 -25.40 14.01
C VAL A 12 3.21 -24.54 14.63
N ILE A 13 3.58 -23.42 14.03
CA ILE A 13 4.61 -22.52 14.51
C ILE A 13 4.00 -21.56 15.55
N PRO A 14 4.39 -21.63 16.85
CA PRO A 14 3.75 -20.82 17.90
C PRO A 14 3.97 -19.32 17.72
N HIS A 15 5.20 -18.92 17.37
CA HIS A 15 5.56 -17.52 17.27
C HIS A 15 4.99 -16.88 15.99
N LYS A 16 4.05 -15.91 16.13
CA LYS A 16 3.28 -15.28 15.05
C LYS A 16 4.15 -14.73 13.90
N MET A 17 5.23 -14.03 14.22
CA MET A 17 6.12 -13.44 13.21
C MET A 17 6.85 -14.52 12.40
N THR A 18 7.34 -15.56 13.06
CA THR A 18 7.99 -16.72 12.41
C THR A 18 6.98 -17.46 11.54
N ARG A 19 5.77 -17.68 12.04
CA ARG A 19 4.67 -18.29 11.31
C ARG A 19 4.32 -17.52 10.06
N ASN A 20 4.19 -16.18 10.13
CA ASN A 20 3.90 -15.34 8.97
C ASN A 20 5.02 -15.38 7.93
N ARG A 21 6.28 -15.39 8.36
CA ARG A 21 7.43 -15.56 7.47
C ARG A 21 7.37 -16.89 6.73
N TRP A 22 7.11 -18.00 7.44
CA TRP A 22 6.98 -19.32 6.81
C TRP A 22 5.78 -19.40 5.87
N ARG A 23 4.64 -18.80 6.23
CA ARG A 23 3.52 -18.67 5.29
C ARG A 23 3.93 -18.00 3.97
N GLY A 24 4.66 -16.91 4.07
CA GLY A 24 5.16 -16.21 2.88
C GLY A 24 6.08 -17.08 2.04
N ILE A 25 7.06 -17.75 2.66
CA ILE A 25 8.00 -18.65 1.98
C ILE A 25 7.25 -19.81 1.32
N LEU A 26 6.34 -20.44 2.03
CA LEU A 26 5.57 -21.58 1.53
C LEU A 26 4.62 -21.19 0.38
N ARG A 27 4.00 -20.00 0.45
CA ARG A 27 3.17 -19.46 -0.64
C ARG A 27 4.00 -19.10 -1.86
N PHE A 28 5.17 -18.51 -1.66
CA PHE A 28 6.13 -18.20 -2.72
C PHE A 28 6.68 -19.45 -3.38
N GLY A 29 6.79 -20.56 -2.63
CA GLY A 29 7.33 -21.85 -3.03
C GLY A 29 8.80 -21.98 -2.69
N LEU A 30 9.18 -23.09 -2.06
CA LEU A 30 10.55 -23.34 -1.61
C LEU A 30 11.57 -23.27 -2.75
N PHE A 31 11.24 -23.85 -3.91
CA PHE A 31 12.11 -23.79 -5.10
C PHE A 31 12.31 -22.33 -5.56
N ASN A 32 11.23 -21.55 -5.65
CA ASN A 32 11.31 -20.14 -6.01
C ASN A 32 12.10 -19.33 -4.98
N ALA A 33 11.98 -19.65 -3.68
CA ALA A 33 12.74 -18.98 -2.63
C ALA A 33 14.25 -19.24 -2.75
N VAL A 34 14.64 -20.49 -3.00
CA VAL A 34 16.05 -20.86 -3.25
C VAL A 34 16.58 -20.16 -4.50
N LYS A 35 15.82 -20.21 -5.60
CA LYS A 35 16.16 -19.53 -6.85
C LYS A 35 16.36 -18.01 -6.63
N LEU A 36 15.41 -17.37 -5.93
CA LEU A 36 15.51 -15.95 -5.62
C LEU A 36 16.75 -15.62 -4.79
N ILE A 37 17.05 -16.41 -3.75
CA ILE A 37 18.25 -16.18 -2.93
C ILE A 37 19.52 -16.31 -3.78
N TYR A 38 19.54 -17.27 -4.71
CA TYR A 38 20.65 -17.40 -5.67
C TYR A 38 20.77 -16.17 -6.58
N GLU A 39 19.67 -15.73 -7.18
CA GLU A 39 19.61 -14.52 -8.03
C GLU A 39 20.09 -13.27 -7.27
N LEU A 40 19.64 -13.09 -6.03
CA LEU A 40 20.03 -11.95 -5.18
C LEU A 40 21.53 -11.92 -4.87
N LYS A 41 22.17 -13.09 -4.74
CA LYS A 41 23.62 -13.19 -4.51
C LYS A 41 24.45 -12.87 -5.75
N HIS A 42 23.92 -13.10 -6.95
CA HIS A 42 24.65 -12.97 -8.21
C HIS A 42 24.23 -11.75 -9.05
N ASN A 43 23.15 -11.07 -8.67
CA ASN A 43 22.68 -9.87 -9.36
C ASN A 43 23.21 -8.60 -8.68
N ASN A 44 24.21 -7.97 -9.32
CA ASN A 44 24.83 -6.72 -8.88
C ASN A 44 24.24 -5.47 -9.57
N THR A 45 23.13 -5.61 -10.30
CA THR A 45 22.48 -4.48 -11.00
C THR A 45 22.08 -3.41 -9.99
N GLN A 46 22.45 -2.17 -10.25
CA GLN A 46 21.96 -1.03 -9.46
C GLN A 46 20.53 -0.71 -9.86
N PRO A 47 19.61 -0.45 -8.88
CA PRO A 47 18.26 -0.03 -9.18
C PRO A 47 18.26 1.28 -9.98
N LYS A 48 17.48 1.34 -11.04
CA LYS A 48 17.29 2.54 -11.88
C LYS A 48 16.27 3.51 -11.26
N CYS A 49 15.32 2.97 -10.50
CA CYS A 49 14.25 3.68 -9.82
C CYS A 49 14.52 3.66 -8.31
N ARG A 50 14.53 4.82 -7.66
CA ARG A 50 14.75 4.92 -6.22
C ARG A 50 13.50 4.57 -5.44
N LEU A 51 12.36 5.11 -5.85
CA LEU A 51 11.07 4.86 -5.23
C LEU A 51 9.99 4.71 -6.27
N ALA A 52 9.27 3.61 -6.22
CA ALA A 52 8.03 3.41 -6.97
C ALA A 52 6.83 3.25 -6.03
N VAL A 53 5.66 3.50 -6.58
CA VAL A 53 4.37 3.17 -5.93
C VAL A 53 3.65 2.14 -6.78
N CYS A 54 3.12 1.10 -6.15
CA CYS A 54 2.28 0.08 -6.79
C CYS A 54 0.86 0.16 -6.23
N ALA A 55 -0.11 0.27 -7.13
CA ALA A 55 -1.53 0.24 -6.81
C ALA A 55 -2.32 -0.68 -7.74
N ILE A 56 -3.41 -1.26 -7.23
CA ILE A 56 -4.45 -1.91 -8.03
C ILE A 56 -5.74 -1.13 -7.86
N ALA A 57 -6.39 -0.79 -8.97
CA ALA A 57 -7.58 0.03 -8.97
C ALA A 57 -8.69 -0.58 -9.82
N LYS A 58 -9.93 -0.22 -9.51
CA LYS A 58 -11.12 -0.50 -10.32
C LYS A 58 -12.05 0.71 -10.27
N ASN A 59 -12.32 1.31 -11.42
CA ASN A 59 -13.19 2.48 -11.54
C ASN A 59 -12.80 3.63 -10.57
N GLU A 60 -11.52 4.01 -10.61
CA GLU A 60 -10.96 5.13 -9.84
C GLU A 60 -10.23 6.14 -10.73
N GLY A 61 -10.52 6.13 -12.03
CA GLY A 61 -9.92 7.03 -13.02
C GLY A 61 -9.86 8.50 -12.59
N PRO A 62 -10.96 9.11 -12.08
CA PRO A 62 -10.98 10.51 -11.67
C PRO A 62 -9.98 10.91 -10.58
N TYR A 63 -9.49 9.96 -9.79
CA TYR A 63 -8.58 10.23 -8.66
C TYR A 63 -7.10 10.07 -8.99
N PHE A 64 -6.77 9.44 -10.13
CA PHE A 64 -5.37 9.15 -10.49
C PHE A 64 -4.53 10.39 -10.69
N LYS A 65 -5.08 11.44 -11.29
CA LYS A 65 -4.33 12.67 -11.57
C LYS A 65 -3.75 13.26 -10.27
N GLU A 66 -4.60 13.54 -9.29
CA GLU A 66 -4.19 14.07 -8.00
C GLU A 66 -3.19 13.14 -7.30
N TRP A 67 -3.48 11.84 -7.28
CA TRP A 67 -2.68 10.85 -6.60
C TRP A 67 -1.28 10.70 -7.19
N ILE A 68 -1.15 10.69 -8.52
CA ILE A 68 0.14 10.63 -9.22
C ILE A 68 0.91 11.93 -9.00
N GLU A 69 0.29 13.09 -9.21
CA GLU A 69 0.94 14.39 -9.08
C GLU A 69 1.45 14.64 -7.67
N TRP A 70 0.66 14.28 -6.64
CA TRP A 70 1.08 14.34 -5.25
C TRP A 70 2.31 13.48 -4.98
N HIS A 71 2.24 12.20 -5.27
CA HIS A 71 3.33 11.27 -4.96
C HIS A 71 4.58 11.56 -5.79
N HIS A 72 4.43 11.99 -7.04
CA HIS A 72 5.55 12.44 -7.87
C HIS A 72 6.24 13.67 -7.25
N LYS A 73 5.48 14.65 -6.79
CA LYS A 73 5.99 15.81 -6.04
C LYS A 73 6.69 15.38 -4.75
N MET A 74 6.22 14.32 -4.10
CA MET A 74 6.85 13.74 -2.89
C MET A 74 8.05 12.82 -3.21
N GLY A 75 8.50 12.77 -4.47
CA GLY A 75 9.72 12.09 -4.89
C GLY A 75 9.55 10.64 -5.36
N VAL A 76 8.35 10.26 -5.80
CA VAL A 76 8.13 8.99 -6.48
C VAL A 76 8.57 9.08 -7.94
N ASP A 77 9.44 8.16 -8.37
CA ASP A 77 10.00 8.12 -9.73
C ASP A 77 9.13 7.34 -10.71
N LYS A 78 8.33 6.37 -10.23
CA LYS A 78 7.60 5.43 -11.07
C LYS A 78 6.32 4.94 -10.39
N PHE A 79 5.28 4.70 -11.21
CA PHE A 79 4.02 4.13 -10.76
C PHE A 79 3.73 2.83 -11.51
N TYR A 80 3.48 1.75 -10.78
CA TYR A 80 3.04 0.46 -11.30
C TYR A 80 1.54 0.32 -11.05
N VAL A 81 0.73 0.59 -12.07
CA VAL A 81 -0.73 0.62 -11.96
C VAL A 81 -1.32 -0.65 -12.54
N TYR A 82 -2.02 -1.41 -11.71
CA TYR A 82 -2.75 -2.60 -12.07
C TYR A 82 -4.25 -2.26 -12.19
N ASP A 83 -4.79 -2.36 -13.39
CA ASP A 83 -6.21 -2.12 -13.66
C ASP A 83 -7.03 -3.40 -13.53
N ASN A 84 -7.90 -3.44 -12.52
CA ASN A 84 -8.76 -4.59 -12.27
C ASN A 84 -10.12 -4.45 -12.96
N GLU A 85 -10.10 -4.45 -14.30
CA GLU A 85 -11.30 -4.41 -15.16
C GLU A 85 -12.11 -3.12 -14.98
N SER A 86 -11.46 -1.95 -15.02
CA SER A 86 -12.14 -0.66 -15.00
C SER A 86 -12.91 -0.42 -16.30
N THR A 87 -14.04 0.26 -16.16
CA THR A 87 -14.93 0.67 -17.25
C THR A 87 -15.11 2.18 -17.32
N ASP A 88 -14.37 2.92 -16.47
CA ASP A 88 -14.35 4.37 -16.40
C ASP A 88 -13.19 4.97 -17.24
N CYS A 89 -12.89 6.24 -17.02
CA CYS A 89 -11.87 7.00 -17.74
C CYS A 89 -10.40 6.71 -17.33
N ILE A 90 -10.10 5.58 -16.66
CA ILE A 90 -8.75 5.28 -16.16
C ILE A 90 -7.68 5.35 -17.26
N LYS A 91 -7.96 4.82 -18.45
CA LYS A 91 -7.00 4.76 -19.57
C LYS A 91 -6.70 6.15 -20.12
N GLU A 92 -7.74 6.96 -20.29
CA GLU A 92 -7.63 8.35 -20.77
C GLU A 92 -6.84 9.20 -19.79
N VAL A 93 -7.12 9.08 -18.49
CA VAL A 93 -6.40 9.82 -17.43
C VAL A 93 -4.95 9.39 -17.32
N LEU A 94 -4.66 8.10 -17.49
CA LEU A 94 -3.29 7.59 -17.37
C LEU A 94 -2.45 7.77 -18.65
N ALA A 95 -3.06 8.00 -19.81
CA ALA A 95 -2.36 8.07 -21.10
C ALA A 95 -1.13 9.00 -21.09
N PRO A 96 -1.19 10.28 -20.65
CA PRO A 96 -0.02 11.16 -20.66
C PRO A 96 1.10 10.68 -19.73
N TYR A 97 0.76 10.02 -18.62
CA TYR A 97 1.75 9.47 -17.68
C TYR A 97 2.38 8.18 -18.19
N ILE A 98 1.65 7.39 -18.99
CA ILE A 98 2.18 6.20 -19.66
C ILE A 98 3.13 6.63 -20.79
N GLU A 99 2.75 7.60 -21.61
CA GLU A 99 3.57 8.15 -22.70
C GLU A 99 4.88 8.76 -22.18
N SER A 100 4.85 9.48 -21.05
CA SER A 100 6.05 10.02 -20.41
C SER A 100 6.93 8.94 -19.76
N GLY A 101 6.44 7.70 -19.66
CA GLY A 101 7.11 6.63 -18.97
C GLY A 101 7.02 6.72 -17.43
N LEU A 102 6.26 7.65 -16.84
CA LEU A 102 6.07 7.77 -15.41
C LEU A 102 5.19 6.64 -14.86
N VAL A 103 4.17 6.20 -15.62
CA VAL A 103 3.27 5.09 -15.27
C VAL A 103 3.57 3.87 -16.13
N GLU A 104 3.65 2.71 -15.51
CA GLU A 104 3.55 1.41 -16.18
C GLU A 104 2.18 0.81 -15.87
N TYR A 105 1.35 0.69 -16.92
CA TYR A 105 -0.01 0.17 -16.83
C TYR A 105 -0.05 -1.32 -17.13
N THR A 106 -0.75 -2.07 -16.30
CA THR A 106 -0.99 -3.51 -16.47
C THR A 106 -2.48 -3.81 -16.30
N PHE A 107 -3.15 -4.33 -17.33
CA PHE A 107 -4.49 -4.90 -17.19
C PHE A 107 -4.43 -6.21 -16.41
N PHE A 108 -5.17 -6.29 -15.29
CA PHE A 108 -5.05 -7.40 -14.35
C PHE A 108 -6.41 -7.90 -13.85
N PRO A 109 -7.13 -8.66 -14.69
CA PRO A 109 -8.52 -9.02 -14.45
C PRO A 109 -8.69 -10.07 -13.36
N GLY A 110 -9.92 -10.13 -12.82
CA GLY A 110 -10.39 -11.17 -11.92
C GLY A 110 -10.63 -10.71 -10.48
N PHE A 111 -11.25 -11.59 -9.69
CA PHE A 111 -11.66 -11.32 -8.32
C PHE A 111 -10.53 -11.54 -7.31
N LYS A 112 -10.41 -10.69 -6.28
CA LYS A 112 -9.39 -10.76 -5.19
C LYS A 112 -7.96 -10.75 -5.70
N LYS A 113 -7.65 -9.85 -6.61
CA LYS A 113 -6.35 -9.80 -7.29
C LYS A 113 -5.30 -8.94 -6.58
N GLN A 114 -5.62 -8.21 -5.51
CA GLN A 114 -4.68 -7.25 -4.90
C GLN A 114 -3.33 -7.89 -4.54
N LEU A 115 -3.31 -8.98 -3.79
CA LEU A 115 -2.05 -9.62 -3.43
C LEU A 115 -1.30 -10.21 -4.63
N ALA A 116 -2.04 -10.71 -5.62
CA ALA A 116 -1.43 -11.24 -6.84
C ALA A 116 -0.78 -10.13 -7.68
N ALA A 117 -1.41 -8.95 -7.76
CA ALA A 117 -0.85 -7.78 -8.44
C ALA A 117 0.42 -7.29 -7.73
N TYR A 118 0.40 -7.22 -6.40
CA TYR A 118 1.56 -6.82 -5.60
C TYR A 118 2.72 -7.81 -5.73
N ASP A 119 2.45 -9.12 -5.75
CA ASP A 119 3.48 -10.14 -5.96
C ASP A 119 4.03 -10.13 -7.40
N ASP A 120 3.19 -9.84 -8.40
CA ASP A 120 3.61 -9.65 -9.79
C ASP A 120 4.53 -8.43 -9.92
N CYS A 121 4.15 -7.31 -9.31
CA CYS A 121 4.97 -6.09 -9.23
C CYS A 121 6.34 -6.38 -8.58
N LEU A 122 6.36 -7.04 -7.41
CA LEU A 122 7.60 -7.44 -6.76
C LEU A 122 8.48 -8.31 -7.66
N LYS A 123 7.89 -9.26 -8.38
CA LYS A 123 8.61 -10.15 -9.27
C LYS A 123 9.22 -9.43 -10.46
N LYS A 124 8.45 -8.53 -11.09
CA LYS A 124 8.88 -7.80 -12.30
C LYS A 124 9.96 -6.76 -11.98
N HIS A 125 9.77 -6.01 -10.90
CA HIS A 125 10.56 -4.80 -10.62
C HIS A 125 11.56 -4.95 -9.47
N ARG A 126 11.79 -6.19 -9.01
CA ARG A 126 12.67 -6.51 -7.88
C ARG A 126 14.09 -5.97 -8.01
N PHE A 127 14.62 -5.98 -9.21
CA PHE A 127 16.01 -5.59 -9.47
C PHE A 127 16.13 -4.17 -10.01
N ASP A 128 15.03 -3.61 -10.51
CA ASP A 128 15.00 -2.28 -11.13
C ASP A 128 14.66 -1.17 -10.13
N THR A 129 14.02 -1.52 -9.02
CA THR A 129 13.50 -0.54 -8.05
C THR A 129 14.12 -0.76 -6.67
N ARG A 130 14.54 0.34 -6.02
CA ARG A 130 15.11 0.29 -4.66
C ARG A 130 14.05 0.13 -3.59
N TRP A 131 12.95 0.89 -3.69
CA TRP A 131 11.84 0.89 -2.77
C TRP A 131 10.52 0.86 -3.52
N ILE A 132 9.56 0.04 -3.09
CA ILE A 132 8.18 0.03 -3.61
C ILE A 132 7.22 0.23 -2.45
N ALA A 133 6.40 1.28 -2.54
CA ALA A 133 5.27 1.48 -1.64
C ALA A 133 4.02 0.81 -2.23
N PHE A 134 3.30 0.07 -1.41
CA PHE A 134 2.04 -0.58 -1.78
C PHE A 134 0.89 0.13 -1.09
N ILE A 135 0.18 0.98 -1.83
CA ILE A 135 -0.91 1.83 -1.31
C ILE A 135 -2.12 1.83 -2.24
N ASP A 136 -3.27 2.20 -1.71
CA ASP A 136 -4.52 2.31 -2.44
C ASP A 136 -4.72 3.77 -2.95
N LEU A 137 -5.67 4.00 -3.89
CA LEU A 137 -5.90 5.32 -4.52
C LEU A 137 -6.52 6.36 -3.56
N ASP A 138 -6.99 5.93 -2.41
CA ASP A 138 -7.51 6.78 -1.34
C ASP A 138 -6.49 7.00 -0.22
N GLU A 139 -5.21 6.69 -0.48
CA GLU A 139 -4.09 6.81 0.46
C GLU A 139 -3.01 7.72 -0.09
N PHE A 140 -2.58 8.69 0.71
CA PHE A 140 -1.53 9.65 0.38
C PHE A 140 -0.42 9.59 1.41
N ILE A 141 0.80 9.25 0.97
CA ILE A 141 1.98 9.27 1.84
C ILE A 141 2.39 10.73 2.05
N VAL A 142 2.43 11.17 3.31
CA VAL A 142 2.74 12.53 3.71
C VAL A 142 3.96 12.54 4.62
N PRO A 143 5.15 12.91 4.12
CA PRO A 143 6.29 13.23 4.97
C PRO A 143 5.94 14.44 5.86
N VAL A 144 6.22 14.35 7.17
CA VAL A 144 5.94 15.41 8.14
C VAL A 144 7.22 16.16 8.52
N LYS A 145 8.31 15.42 8.72
CA LYS A 145 9.61 16.00 9.08
C LYS A 145 10.57 16.15 7.91
N ASP A 146 10.48 15.29 6.92
CA ASP A 146 11.31 15.32 5.73
C ASP A 146 10.59 16.03 4.57
N LYS A 147 11.33 16.50 3.58
CA LYS A 147 10.74 17.17 2.41
C LYS A 147 10.14 16.19 1.41
N THR A 148 10.71 14.98 1.33
CA THR A 148 10.30 13.93 0.38
C THR A 148 10.35 12.54 1.00
N ILE A 149 9.62 11.59 0.40
CA ILE A 149 9.65 10.19 0.84
C ILE A 149 11.05 9.57 0.67
N PRO A 150 11.78 9.79 -0.43
CA PRO A 150 13.16 9.30 -0.53
C PRO A 150 14.10 9.86 0.52
N GLU A 151 13.95 11.13 0.95
CA GLU A 151 14.73 11.72 2.04
C GLU A 151 14.48 10.96 3.36
N PHE A 152 13.21 10.72 3.69
CA PHE A 152 12.82 9.86 4.81
C PHE A 152 13.46 8.47 4.72
N LEU A 153 13.42 7.80 3.54
CA LEU A 153 13.90 6.43 3.35
C LEU A 153 15.42 6.26 3.45
N ASN A 154 16.21 7.33 3.37
CA ASN A 154 17.67 7.25 3.53
C ASN A 154 18.12 6.60 4.84
N ARG A 155 17.32 6.74 5.89
CA ARG A 155 17.59 6.17 7.21
C ARG A 155 17.33 4.66 7.30
N PHE A 156 16.67 4.09 6.28
CA PHE A 156 16.13 2.73 6.32
C PHE A 156 16.80 1.76 5.34
N GLU A 157 17.94 2.12 4.76
CA GLU A 157 18.65 1.33 3.74
C GLU A 157 18.94 -0.11 4.16
N ASN A 158 19.11 -0.37 5.45
CA ASN A 158 19.39 -1.69 6.00
C ASN A 158 18.13 -2.53 6.27
N PHE A 159 16.95 -1.92 6.24
CA PHE A 159 15.69 -2.60 6.54
C PHE A 159 15.06 -3.26 5.32
N PRO A 160 14.32 -4.36 5.49
CA PRO A 160 13.55 -4.98 4.42
C PRO A 160 12.26 -4.22 4.09
N ALA A 161 11.70 -3.50 5.05
CA ALA A 161 10.49 -2.70 4.89
C ALA A 161 10.40 -1.64 6.00
N VAL A 162 9.65 -0.58 5.71
CA VAL A 162 9.20 0.42 6.67
C VAL A 162 7.68 0.41 6.69
N GLU A 163 7.08 0.32 7.86
CA GLU A 163 5.63 0.38 8.05
C GLU A 163 5.22 1.79 8.47
N ILE A 164 4.26 2.36 7.73
CA ILE A 164 3.76 3.73 7.94
C ILE A 164 2.30 3.65 8.35
N ASN A 165 1.96 4.29 9.46
CA ASN A 165 0.61 4.31 10.01
C ASN A 165 -0.34 5.21 9.23
N TRP A 166 -1.64 4.86 9.27
CA TRP A 166 -2.71 5.71 8.78
C TRP A 166 -2.99 6.89 9.71
N LEU A 167 -3.48 7.96 9.12
CA LEU A 167 -4.34 8.97 9.74
C LEU A 167 -5.63 8.99 8.91
N ILE A 168 -6.74 8.61 9.54
CA ILE A 168 -8.01 8.45 8.82
C ILE A 168 -8.72 9.80 8.73
N TYR A 169 -9.06 10.17 7.50
CA TYR A 169 -9.85 11.34 7.17
C TYR A 169 -11.30 10.95 6.96
N GLY A 170 -12.21 11.68 7.61
CA GLY A 170 -13.64 11.56 7.46
C GLY A 170 -14.18 12.41 6.32
N SER A 171 -15.51 12.38 6.17
CA SER A 171 -16.19 13.14 5.13
C SER A 171 -16.33 14.64 5.44
N GLY A 172 -16.13 15.05 6.71
CA GLY A 172 -16.48 16.40 7.16
C GLY A 172 -17.98 16.71 7.02
N GLY A 173 -18.83 15.68 6.88
CA GLY A 173 -20.28 15.83 6.62
C GLY A 173 -20.63 16.07 5.15
N ALA A 174 -19.67 15.99 4.22
CA ALA A 174 -19.90 16.17 2.77
C ALA A 174 -20.86 15.10 2.23
N LYS A 175 -21.99 15.54 1.63
CA LYS A 175 -23.00 14.65 1.04
C LYS A 175 -22.72 14.38 -0.43
N THR A 176 -22.30 15.39 -1.17
CA THR A 176 -22.11 15.37 -2.62
C THR A 176 -20.64 15.47 -2.98
N LYS A 177 -20.29 15.04 -4.18
CA LYS A 177 -18.97 15.18 -4.75
C LYS A 177 -18.77 16.60 -5.27
N GLU A 178 -18.02 17.40 -4.53
CA GLU A 178 -17.68 18.76 -4.92
C GLU A 178 -16.37 18.80 -5.75
N PRO A 179 -16.17 19.86 -6.56
CA PRO A 179 -14.89 20.09 -7.24
C PRO A 179 -13.74 20.25 -6.26
N GLY A 180 -12.53 19.90 -6.70
CA GLY A 180 -11.29 19.98 -5.91
C GLY A 180 -10.68 18.62 -5.62
N THR A 181 -9.47 18.64 -5.11
CA THR A 181 -8.71 17.44 -4.73
C THR A 181 -9.24 16.82 -3.43
N MET A 182 -8.94 15.55 -3.17
CA MET A 182 -9.30 14.90 -1.90
C MET A 182 -8.69 15.65 -0.70
N MET A 183 -7.44 16.08 -0.84
CA MET A 183 -6.73 16.79 0.23
C MET A 183 -7.30 18.18 0.51
N GLU A 184 -7.90 18.85 -0.47
CA GLU A 184 -8.57 20.16 -0.29
C GLU A 184 -9.97 19.99 0.30
N ARG A 185 -10.72 18.98 -0.13
CA ARG A 185 -12.14 18.78 0.23
C ARG A 185 -12.33 18.16 1.61
N PHE A 186 -11.46 17.21 1.98
CA PHE A 186 -11.61 16.46 3.23
C PHE A 186 -10.53 16.87 4.23
N LYS A 187 -10.88 17.79 5.10
CA LYS A 187 -9.99 18.41 6.09
C LYS A 187 -10.14 17.85 7.50
N TYR A 188 -11.14 17.02 7.74
CA TYR A 188 -11.39 16.47 9.07
C TYR A 188 -10.81 15.06 9.18
N HIS A 189 -10.15 14.79 10.30
CA HIS A 189 -9.54 13.49 10.56
C HIS A 189 -9.78 13.00 12.00
N SER A 190 -9.48 11.74 12.22
CA SER A 190 -9.53 11.11 13.55
C SER A 190 -8.52 11.70 14.52
N LEU A 191 -8.75 11.52 15.82
CA LEU A 191 -7.69 11.70 16.82
C LEU A 191 -6.48 10.83 16.47
N PRO A 192 -5.22 11.34 16.61
CA PRO A 192 -4.01 10.57 16.24
C PRO A 192 -3.93 9.20 16.88
N GLY A 193 -4.30 9.05 18.16
CA GLY A 193 -4.31 7.78 18.89
C GLY A 193 -5.49 6.85 18.57
N HIS A 194 -6.38 7.20 17.64
CA HIS A 194 -7.53 6.36 17.31
C HIS A 194 -7.09 4.97 16.84
N TYR A 195 -7.73 3.90 17.33
CA TYR A 195 -7.30 2.52 17.11
C TYR A 195 -7.22 2.10 15.63
N LEU A 196 -8.04 2.69 14.74
CA LEU A 196 -7.99 2.41 13.30
C LEU A 196 -6.71 2.96 12.65
N ASN A 197 -6.07 3.96 13.24
CA ASN A 197 -4.79 4.49 12.77
C ASN A 197 -3.62 3.54 13.02
N ARG A 198 -3.82 2.46 13.79
CA ARG A 198 -2.84 1.38 13.96
C ARG A 198 -2.57 0.59 12.68
N HIS A 199 -3.48 0.66 11.70
CA HIS A 199 -3.20 0.09 10.38
C HIS A 199 -1.99 0.74 9.75
N VAL A 200 -1.28 -0.05 8.96
CA VAL A 200 -0.05 0.39 8.28
C VAL A 200 -0.09 0.02 6.81
N LYS A 201 0.70 0.73 6.01
CA LYS A 201 1.14 0.27 4.69
C LYS A 201 2.67 0.15 4.70
N SER A 202 3.17 -0.76 3.88
CA SER A 202 4.60 -1.06 3.83
C SER A 202 5.24 -0.43 2.60
N ILE A 203 6.35 0.28 2.82
CA ILE A 203 7.33 0.59 1.78
C ILE A 203 8.42 -0.47 1.89
N VAL A 204 8.64 -1.25 0.84
CA VAL A 204 9.50 -2.42 0.89
C VAL A 204 10.74 -2.26 0.02
N ASN A 205 11.86 -2.83 0.46
CA ASN A 205 12.98 -3.12 -0.41
C ASN A 205 12.71 -4.47 -1.11
N PRO A 206 12.42 -4.48 -2.42
CA PRO A 206 11.99 -5.71 -3.11
C PRO A 206 13.04 -6.81 -3.08
N ARG A 207 14.34 -6.47 -2.91
CA ARG A 207 15.44 -7.45 -2.80
C ARG A 207 15.51 -8.13 -1.42
N LYS A 208 14.79 -7.61 -0.41
CA LYS A 208 14.81 -8.12 0.96
C LYS A 208 13.52 -8.84 1.38
N VAL A 209 12.57 -9.02 0.44
CA VAL A 209 11.28 -9.65 0.69
C VAL A 209 10.98 -10.76 -0.31
N PHE A 210 10.22 -11.79 0.10
CA PHE A 210 9.75 -12.84 -0.81
C PHE A 210 8.49 -12.42 -1.56
N SER A 211 7.46 -12.04 -0.80
CA SER A 211 6.10 -11.77 -1.29
C SER A 211 5.32 -10.93 -0.29
N MET A 212 4.13 -10.50 -0.68
CA MET A 212 3.17 -9.91 0.25
C MET A 212 2.44 -11.01 1.05
N ILE A 213 2.24 -10.82 2.35
CA ILE A 213 1.41 -11.70 3.19
C ILE A 213 -0.04 -11.21 3.20
N GLY A 214 -0.20 -9.91 3.24
CA GLY A 214 -1.46 -9.16 3.21
C GLY A 214 -1.25 -7.79 2.57
N CYS A 215 -2.27 -6.97 2.55
CA CYS A 215 -2.14 -5.58 2.06
C CYS A 215 -1.35 -4.67 3.01
N HIS A 216 -0.98 -5.16 4.19
CA HIS A 216 -0.27 -4.42 5.23
C HIS A 216 1.12 -4.98 5.58
N GLU A 217 1.35 -6.26 5.31
CA GLU A 217 2.55 -6.98 5.77
C GLU A 217 3.25 -7.73 4.64
N VAL A 218 4.57 -7.91 4.77
CA VAL A 218 5.44 -8.60 3.80
C VAL A 218 6.17 -9.80 4.40
N ALA A 219 6.41 -10.83 3.59
CA ALA A 219 7.27 -11.96 3.92
C ALA A 219 8.74 -11.58 3.67
N ARG A 220 9.46 -11.27 4.72
CA ARG A 220 10.87 -10.84 4.66
C ARG A 220 11.80 -12.03 4.48
N ILE A 221 12.89 -11.84 3.72
CA ILE A 221 13.97 -12.81 3.58
C ILE A 221 14.71 -12.93 4.90
N SER A 222 15.05 -11.77 5.51
CA SER A 222 15.75 -11.70 6.80
C SER A 222 15.39 -10.40 7.53
N GLY A 223 15.75 -10.30 8.81
CA GLY A 223 15.59 -9.09 9.61
C GLY A 223 14.15 -8.79 10.00
N TYR A 224 13.96 -7.62 10.59
CA TYR A 224 12.68 -7.05 10.99
C TYR A 224 12.39 -5.81 10.14
N ALA A 225 11.12 -5.51 9.89
CA ALA A 225 10.71 -4.21 9.38
C ALA A 225 10.97 -3.14 10.47
N ALA A 226 11.05 -1.88 10.04
CA ALA A 226 11.10 -0.74 10.94
C ALA A 226 9.76 -0.01 11.00
N ASP A 227 9.48 0.65 12.11
CA ASP A 227 8.48 1.71 12.17
C ASP A 227 9.05 3.03 11.63
N SER A 228 8.25 4.10 11.62
CA SER A 228 8.67 5.42 11.12
C SER A 228 9.81 6.08 11.92
N HIS A 229 10.05 5.64 13.16
CA HIS A 229 11.15 6.10 14.01
C HIS A 229 12.41 5.24 13.91
N GLY A 230 12.39 4.15 13.12
CA GLY A 230 13.52 3.23 12.97
C GLY A 230 13.58 2.09 13.99
N ASN A 231 12.56 1.93 14.83
CA ASN A 231 12.51 0.84 15.78
C ASN A 231 12.16 -0.48 15.07
N LEU A 232 12.74 -1.59 15.54
CA LEU A 232 12.45 -2.92 15.01
C LEU A 232 11.02 -3.36 15.35
N ILE A 233 10.25 -3.73 14.34
CA ILE A 233 8.88 -4.21 14.50
C ILE A 233 8.91 -5.69 14.90
N LYS A 234 8.63 -5.95 16.18
CA LYS A 234 8.53 -7.29 16.78
C LYS A 234 7.09 -7.71 17.08
N GLN A 235 6.15 -6.77 17.05
CA GLN A 235 4.73 -6.96 17.36
C GLN A 235 3.87 -6.72 16.12
N ASN A 236 2.60 -7.15 16.20
CA ASN A 236 1.63 -6.84 15.17
C ASN A 236 1.25 -5.34 15.22
N PHE A 237 0.82 -4.77 14.10
CA PHE A 237 0.43 -3.36 14.04
C PHE A 237 -0.74 -3.02 14.99
N TRP A 238 -1.64 -3.96 15.28
CA TRP A 238 -2.72 -3.75 16.23
C TRP A 238 -2.27 -3.57 17.69
N ASP A 239 -1.07 -4.07 18.03
CA ASP A 239 -0.52 -4.06 19.37
C ASP A 239 0.43 -2.87 19.60
N ARG A 240 0.50 -1.93 18.65
CA ARG A 240 1.37 -0.74 18.69
C ARG A 240 0.55 0.53 18.61
N GLU A 241 1.00 1.59 19.29
CA GLU A 241 0.43 2.91 19.09
C GLU A 241 0.82 3.47 17.72
N PRO A 242 -0.10 4.20 17.04
CA PRO A 242 0.17 4.79 15.73
C PRO A 242 1.19 5.93 15.84
N GLN A 243 2.09 6.00 14.86
CA GLN A 243 3.13 7.02 14.75
C GLN A 243 2.88 7.83 13.48
N GLN A 244 2.61 9.12 13.62
CA GLN A 244 2.21 9.99 12.51
C GLN A 244 3.03 11.29 12.46
N ASP A 245 3.99 11.44 13.39
CA ASP A 245 4.77 12.66 13.62
C ASP A 245 5.99 12.81 12.70
N VAL A 246 6.45 11.74 12.05
CA VAL A 246 7.58 11.76 11.11
C VAL A 246 7.11 11.61 9.67
N ILE A 247 6.24 10.65 9.42
CA ILE A 247 5.60 10.35 8.14
C ILE A 247 4.28 9.63 8.43
N ARG A 248 3.26 9.87 7.62
CA ARG A 248 1.96 9.25 7.79
C ARG A 248 1.30 8.96 6.45
N ILE A 249 0.24 8.19 6.46
CA ILE A 249 -0.64 7.99 5.30
C ILE A 249 -1.99 8.61 5.61
N ASN A 250 -2.30 9.69 4.94
CA ASN A 250 -3.65 10.25 4.96
C ASN A 250 -4.56 9.30 4.18
N HIS A 251 -5.55 8.71 4.87
CA HIS A 251 -6.44 7.71 4.29
C HIS A 251 -7.87 8.25 4.19
N TYR A 252 -8.29 8.59 2.99
CA TYR A 252 -9.61 9.13 2.64
C TYR A 252 -10.61 7.99 2.36
N ALA A 253 -10.83 7.14 3.37
CA ALA A 253 -11.54 5.87 3.24
C ALA A 253 -12.98 6.01 2.75
N VAL A 254 -13.67 7.07 3.17
CA VAL A 254 -15.11 7.29 2.91
C VAL A 254 -15.38 8.37 1.89
N ARG A 255 -14.62 9.49 1.88
CA ARG A 255 -14.89 10.67 1.03
C ARG A 255 -16.27 11.25 1.31
N SER A 256 -16.96 11.88 0.31
CA SER A 256 -18.36 12.26 0.46
C SER A 256 -19.28 11.02 0.48
N TYR A 257 -20.51 11.22 0.97
CA TYR A 257 -21.50 10.13 0.97
C TYR A 257 -21.80 9.59 -0.44
N GLU A 258 -21.91 10.47 -1.43
CA GLU A 258 -22.12 10.12 -2.83
C GLU A 258 -20.95 9.26 -3.38
N GLU A 259 -19.70 9.71 -3.18
CA GLU A 259 -18.50 8.94 -3.59
C GLU A 259 -18.39 7.61 -2.86
N PHE A 260 -18.88 7.53 -1.62
CA PHE A 260 -18.95 6.28 -0.88
C PHE A 260 -19.95 5.30 -1.50
N VAL A 261 -21.12 5.77 -1.92
CA VAL A 261 -22.14 4.95 -2.61
C VAL A 261 -21.58 4.43 -3.94
N GLU A 262 -20.86 5.27 -4.71
CA GLU A 262 -20.15 4.85 -5.91
C GLU A 262 -19.10 3.76 -5.60
N LYS A 263 -18.29 3.97 -4.56
CA LYS A 263 -17.30 2.99 -4.09
C LYS A 263 -17.95 1.67 -3.66
N GLN A 264 -19.13 1.73 -3.09
CA GLN A 264 -19.91 0.57 -2.69
C GLN A 264 -20.36 -0.27 -3.90
N SER A 265 -20.83 0.37 -4.97
CA SER A 265 -21.33 -0.28 -6.18
C SER A 265 -20.24 -1.02 -6.95
N ARG A 266 -19.00 -0.49 -7.02
CA ARG A 266 -17.87 -1.11 -7.72
C ARG A 266 -17.25 -2.29 -6.97
N GLY A 267 -17.42 -2.39 -5.65
CA GLY A 267 -16.89 -3.46 -4.82
C GLY A 267 -15.41 -3.29 -4.42
N ARG A 268 -14.79 -4.37 -3.93
CA ARG A 268 -13.41 -4.39 -3.42
C ARG A 268 -12.49 -5.29 -4.24
N ALA A 269 -11.26 -4.85 -4.46
CA ALA A 269 -10.18 -5.69 -4.99
C ALA A 269 -9.67 -6.71 -3.95
N ALA A 270 -9.87 -6.44 -2.66
CA ALA A 270 -9.52 -7.31 -1.53
C ALA A 270 -10.72 -7.60 -0.64
N GLY A 271 -10.64 -8.66 0.17
CA GLY A 271 -11.64 -8.98 1.20
C GLY A 271 -12.50 -10.20 0.92
N LYS A 272 -13.28 -10.60 1.92
CA LYS A 272 -14.15 -11.80 1.85
C LYS A 272 -15.47 -11.53 1.12
N THR A 273 -15.95 -10.28 1.16
CA THR A 273 -17.19 -9.84 0.52
C THR A 273 -16.90 -8.83 -0.59
N ARG A 274 -17.73 -8.80 -1.63
CA ARG A 274 -17.65 -7.78 -2.68
C ARG A 274 -18.14 -6.41 -2.22
N PHE A 275 -18.95 -6.37 -1.17
CA PHE A 275 -19.67 -5.16 -0.77
C PHE A 275 -18.98 -4.43 0.39
N ILE A 276 -18.97 -3.12 0.31
CA ILE A 276 -18.67 -2.19 1.39
C ILE A 276 -20.03 -1.78 1.98
N THR A 277 -20.19 -1.78 3.29
CA THR A 277 -21.47 -1.52 3.96
C THR A 277 -21.51 -0.13 4.59
N MET A 278 -22.70 0.37 4.92
CA MET A 278 -22.86 1.61 5.68
C MET A 278 -22.19 1.55 7.06
N GLN A 279 -22.05 0.36 7.65
CA GLN A 279 -21.26 0.19 8.88
C GLN A 279 -19.79 0.56 8.66
N TYR A 280 -19.24 0.32 7.46
CA TYR A 280 -17.89 0.77 7.10
C TYR A 280 -17.83 2.29 7.04
N PHE A 281 -18.80 2.95 6.40
CA PHE A 281 -18.87 4.42 6.37
C PHE A 281 -18.85 4.99 7.79
N ASN A 282 -19.81 4.60 8.64
CA ASN A 282 -19.94 5.09 10.00
C ASN A 282 -18.68 4.82 10.85
N ARG A 283 -17.97 3.72 10.58
CA ARG A 283 -16.74 3.38 11.30
C ARG A 283 -15.55 4.23 10.89
N TYR A 284 -15.47 4.67 9.63
CA TYR A 284 -14.34 5.38 9.07
C TYR A 284 -14.61 6.88 8.86
N ASP A 285 -15.83 7.35 9.07
CA ASP A 285 -16.19 8.77 8.99
C ASP A 285 -15.83 9.50 10.29
N LEU A 286 -14.54 9.66 10.51
CA LEU A 286 -13.96 10.24 11.72
C LEU A 286 -13.61 11.72 11.46
N ASN A 287 -14.23 12.61 12.23
CA ASN A 287 -14.20 14.05 12.01
C ASN A 287 -13.82 14.83 13.29
N ASP A 288 -12.88 14.29 14.08
CA ASP A 288 -12.56 14.81 15.43
C ASP A 288 -11.74 16.10 15.39
N ILE A 289 -10.82 16.22 14.42
CA ILE A 289 -9.88 17.36 14.28
C ILE A 289 -9.97 17.86 12.84
N LYS A 290 -9.91 19.19 12.68
CA LYS A 290 -9.84 19.85 11.38
C LYS A 290 -8.42 20.32 11.11
N ASP A 291 -7.86 19.95 9.96
CA ASP A 291 -6.63 20.57 9.43
C ASP A 291 -6.90 22.00 8.98
N ASP A 292 -5.90 22.88 9.11
CA ASP A 292 -5.94 24.27 8.67
C ASP A 292 -6.14 24.46 7.16
#